data_24653a6eb78b96157bd28bf17769fd3e
#
_entry.id   24653a6eb78b96157bd28bf17769fd3e
#
_cell.length_a   1.000
_cell.length_b   1.000
_cell.length_c   1.000
_cell.angle_alpha   90.00
_cell.angle_beta   90.00
_cell.angle_gamma   90.00
#
_symmetry.space_group_name_H-M   'P 1'
#
loop_
_entity.id
_entity.type
_entity.pdbx_description
1 polymer ?
#
loop_
_entity_poly.entity_id
_entity_poly.type
_entity_poly.pdbx_seq_one_letter_code
_entity_poly.pdbx_strand_id
1 'polypeptide(L)'
;MQRYLVLAALAGCATPYAYHFQLAEAPAPAGDTFEDAVVKARLRVDGDAIKLDLTNKTDEVMQVQWSKIKLDRGDGTTTALHAASDLGWITPGASAQADLVPVAFPREGDAALAYQNRRIELAVPVIAKREPSTYHFHFVVSVKPE
;
A
#
# COMPACT_ATOMS: atom_id res chain seq x y z
N MET A 1 -50.57 6.64 -33.42
CA MET A 1 -49.18 6.22 -33.61
C MET A 1 -48.39 6.55 -32.37
N GLN A 2 -48.13 5.57 -31.53
CA GLN A 2 -47.26 5.74 -30.36
C GLN A 2 -45.80 5.49 -30.78
N ARG A 3 -44.99 6.54 -30.70
CA ARG A 3 -43.54 6.41 -30.86
C ARG A 3 -42.96 5.96 -29.54
N TYR A 4 -42.59 4.71 -29.43
CA TYR A 4 -41.74 4.23 -28.33
C TYR A 4 -40.35 4.77 -28.49
N LEU A 5 -39.99 5.74 -27.67
CA LEU A 5 -38.62 6.14 -27.49
C LEU A 5 -37.92 5.02 -26.68
N VAL A 6 -37.18 4.18 -27.36
CA VAL A 6 -36.25 3.25 -26.68
C VAL A 6 -35.06 4.11 -26.22
N LEU A 7 -35.09 4.52 -24.96
CA LEU A 7 -33.90 5.01 -24.31
C LEU A 7 -32.97 3.78 -24.12
N ALA A 8 -32.03 3.60 -25.03
CA ALA A 8 -30.91 2.71 -24.79
C ALA A 8 -30.07 3.39 -23.68
N ALA A 9 -30.25 2.94 -22.46
CA ALA A 9 -29.32 3.25 -21.38
C ALA A 9 -27.99 2.61 -21.77
N LEU A 10 -27.08 3.42 -22.31
CA LEU A 10 -25.68 3.07 -22.39
C LEU A 10 -25.16 3.00 -20.94
N ALA A 11 -25.31 1.82 -20.34
CA ALA A 11 -24.54 1.49 -19.17
C ALA A 11 -23.09 1.44 -19.61
N GLY A 12 -22.40 2.58 -19.55
CA GLY A 12 -20.97 2.62 -19.71
C GLY A 12 -20.38 1.75 -18.62
N CYS A 13 -19.85 0.57 -18.98
CA CYS A 13 -19.02 -0.19 -18.08
C CYS A 13 -17.81 0.68 -17.79
N ALA A 14 -17.80 1.33 -16.61
CA ALA A 14 -16.62 2.03 -16.13
C ALA A 14 -15.51 0.98 -16.00
N THR A 15 -14.41 1.14 -16.74
CA THR A 15 -13.25 0.27 -16.63
C THR A 15 -12.60 0.53 -15.29
N PRO A 16 -12.49 -0.47 -14.43
CA PRO A 16 -11.81 -0.29 -13.15
C PRO A 16 -10.32 -0.02 -13.38
N TYR A 17 -9.72 0.73 -12.47
CA TYR A 17 -8.29 1.02 -12.46
C TYR A 17 -7.58 0.19 -11.41
N ALA A 18 -6.41 -0.32 -11.77
CA ALA A 18 -5.49 -0.97 -10.85
C ALA A 18 -4.39 0.00 -10.43
N TYR A 19 -4.00 -0.09 -9.18
CA TYR A 19 -2.93 0.71 -8.58
C TYR A 19 -1.66 -0.10 -8.49
N HIS A 20 -0.56 0.50 -8.94
CA HIS A 20 0.78 -0.06 -8.79
C HIS A 20 1.64 0.93 -8.02
N PHE A 21 2.36 0.43 -7.03
CA PHE A 21 3.29 1.21 -6.25
C PHE A 21 4.72 0.94 -6.72
N GLN A 22 5.44 2.01 -7.01
CA GLN A 22 6.85 1.95 -7.33
C GLN A 22 7.63 2.75 -6.31
N LEU A 23 8.67 2.16 -5.74
CA LEU A 23 9.54 2.86 -4.82
C LEU A 23 10.11 4.12 -5.46
N ALA A 24 9.99 5.26 -4.75
CA ALA A 24 10.44 6.56 -5.24
C ALA A 24 11.90 6.81 -4.96
N GLU A 25 12.52 6.06 -4.05
CA GLU A 25 13.91 6.23 -3.66
C GLU A 25 14.82 5.27 -4.42
N ALA A 26 15.76 5.85 -5.17
CA ALA A 26 16.79 5.10 -5.87
C ALA A 26 17.94 4.74 -4.89
N PRO A 27 18.74 3.71 -5.12
CA PRO A 27 19.01 3.17 -6.43
C PRO A 27 18.20 1.93 -6.71
N ALA A 28 17.32 2.16 -7.58
CA ALA A 28 16.52 1.20 -8.27
C ALA A 28 16.62 -0.26 -7.87
N PRO A 29 15.74 -0.80 -8.17
CA PRO A 29 14.35 -0.79 -8.30
C PRO A 29 13.86 -2.14 -8.43
N ALA A 30 13.45 -2.62 -7.41
CA ALA A 30 12.67 -3.80 -7.54
C ALA A 30 11.17 -3.46 -7.45
N GLY A 31 10.79 -2.36 -8.09
CA GLY A 31 9.40 -1.97 -8.18
C GLY A 31 8.73 -1.72 -6.83
N ASP A 32 8.25 -2.78 -6.21
CA ASP A 32 7.52 -2.78 -4.95
C ASP A 32 8.34 -3.25 -3.73
N THR A 33 9.64 -3.48 -3.89
CA THR A 33 10.50 -4.06 -2.85
C THR A 33 11.56 -3.07 -2.35
N PHE A 34 11.65 -2.95 -1.03
CA PHE A 34 12.71 -2.24 -0.32
C PHE A 34 13.56 -3.23 0.46
N GLU A 35 14.87 -3.00 0.54
CA GLU A 35 15.78 -3.81 1.33
C GLU A 35 16.92 -2.97 1.88
N ASP A 36 17.19 -3.12 3.18
CA ASP A 36 18.38 -2.60 3.84
C ASP A 36 19.07 -3.72 4.68
N ALA A 37 19.95 -3.35 5.60
CA ALA A 37 20.61 -4.30 6.48
C ALA A 37 19.68 -4.92 7.53
N VAL A 38 18.53 -4.32 7.80
CA VAL A 38 17.63 -4.68 8.91
C VAL A 38 16.37 -5.37 8.41
N VAL A 39 15.77 -4.86 7.34
CA VAL A 39 14.50 -5.38 6.81
C VAL A 39 14.54 -5.56 5.31
N LYS A 40 13.72 -6.49 4.84
CA LYS A 40 13.24 -6.55 3.46
C LYS A 40 11.72 -6.38 3.48
N ALA A 41 11.22 -5.41 2.76
CA ALA A 41 9.81 -5.11 2.70
C ALA A 41 9.32 -5.18 1.25
N ARG A 42 8.17 -5.80 1.05
CA ARG A 42 7.46 -5.80 -0.22
C ARG A 42 6.04 -5.31 0.00
N LEU A 43 5.61 -4.38 -0.84
CA LEU A 43 4.29 -3.79 -0.76
C LEU A 43 3.54 -3.99 -2.06
N ARG A 44 2.27 -4.41 -1.93
CA ARG A 44 1.36 -4.58 -3.06
C ARG A 44 -0.01 -4.05 -2.67
N VAL A 45 -0.72 -3.50 -3.63
CA VAL A 45 -2.13 -3.14 -3.43
C VAL A 45 -3.00 -4.26 -3.95
N ASP A 46 -3.90 -4.72 -3.12
CA ASP A 46 -4.88 -5.73 -3.49
C ASP A 46 -6.24 -5.34 -2.89
N GLY A 47 -7.15 -4.96 -3.75
CA GLY A 47 -8.46 -4.50 -3.30
C GLY A 47 -8.37 -3.25 -2.42
N ASP A 48 -8.89 -3.37 -1.21
CA ASP A 48 -8.95 -2.29 -0.22
C ASP A 48 -7.82 -2.42 0.82
N ALA A 49 -6.77 -3.15 0.50
CA ALA A 49 -5.65 -3.39 1.40
C ALA A 49 -4.31 -3.14 0.72
N ILE A 50 -3.35 -2.71 1.53
CA ILE A 50 -1.93 -2.81 1.19
C ILE A 50 -1.40 -4.10 1.80
N LYS A 51 -0.93 -5.02 0.96
CA LYS A 51 -0.26 -6.23 1.43
C LYS A 51 1.20 -5.91 1.70
N LEU A 52 1.59 -6.01 2.96
CA LEU A 52 2.97 -5.82 3.41
C LEU A 52 3.58 -7.17 3.78
N ASP A 53 4.65 -7.54 3.08
CA ASP A 53 5.53 -8.63 3.47
C ASP A 53 6.78 -8.02 4.11
N LEU A 54 7.04 -8.33 5.36
CA LEU A 54 8.18 -7.80 6.10
C LEU A 54 9.06 -8.95 6.58
N THR A 55 10.31 -8.94 6.16
CA THR A 55 11.33 -9.93 6.56
C THR A 55 12.30 -9.30 7.54
N ASN A 56 12.51 -9.95 8.67
CA ASN A 56 13.52 -9.57 9.65
C ASN A 56 14.90 -10.13 9.22
N LYS A 57 15.80 -9.26 8.84
CA LYS A 57 17.17 -9.62 8.42
C LYS A 57 18.18 -9.59 9.58
N THR A 58 17.73 -9.24 10.77
CA THR A 58 18.59 -9.19 11.97
C THR A 58 18.72 -10.57 12.63
N ASP A 59 19.61 -10.66 13.57
CA ASP A 59 19.86 -11.86 14.41
C ASP A 59 19.04 -11.85 15.72
N GLU A 60 18.18 -10.87 15.91
CA GLU A 60 17.29 -10.74 17.06
C GLU A 60 15.81 -10.64 16.63
N VAL A 61 14.90 -10.91 17.55
CA VAL A 61 13.45 -10.75 17.33
C VAL A 61 13.13 -9.29 17.08
N MET A 62 12.34 -9.03 16.04
CA MET A 62 11.84 -7.72 15.71
C MET A 62 10.38 -7.58 16.12
N GLN A 63 10.02 -6.45 16.70
CA GLN A 63 8.63 -6.09 16.97
C GLN A 63 8.13 -5.09 15.94
N VAL A 64 6.98 -5.35 15.36
CA VAL A 64 6.29 -4.40 14.49
C VAL A 64 5.13 -3.80 15.25
N GLN A 65 5.06 -2.48 15.29
CA GLN A 65 3.98 -1.76 15.96
C GLN A 65 2.81 -1.53 14.97
N TRP A 66 2.08 -2.60 14.69
CA TRP A 66 1.01 -2.60 13.69
C TRP A 66 -0.06 -1.54 13.92
N SER A 67 -0.37 -1.25 15.18
CA SER A 67 -1.39 -0.25 15.56
C SER A 67 -0.97 1.20 15.27
N LYS A 68 0.30 1.44 14.94
CA LYS A 68 0.86 2.76 14.68
C LYS A 68 1.20 3.00 13.23
N ILE A 69 0.87 2.09 12.34
CA ILE A 69 1.10 2.25 10.90
C ILE A 69 0.19 3.33 10.35
N LYS A 70 0.74 4.23 9.56
CA LYS A 70 0.02 5.34 8.94
C LYS A 70 0.33 5.44 7.46
N LEU A 71 -0.67 5.83 6.69
CA LEU A 71 -0.55 6.12 5.26
C LEU A 71 -0.80 7.60 5.03
N ASP A 72 0.20 8.30 4.49
CA ASP A 72 0.06 9.63 3.91
C ASP A 72 -0.30 9.47 2.44
N ARG A 73 -1.46 9.98 2.05
CA ARG A 73 -1.99 9.82 0.69
C ARG A 73 -1.45 10.84 -0.30
N GLY A 74 -0.61 11.77 0.15
CA GLY A 74 -0.06 12.82 -0.70
C GLY A 74 -1.05 13.94 -1.07
N ASP A 75 -2.24 13.95 -0.47
CA ASP A 75 -3.26 14.98 -0.63
C ASP A 75 -3.47 15.84 0.63
N GLY A 76 -2.56 15.71 1.59
CA GLY A 76 -2.65 16.35 2.90
C GLY A 76 -3.41 15.53 3.95
N THR A 77 -3.92 14.35 3.58
CA THR A 77 -4.61 13.45 4.51
C THR A 77 -3.71 12.30 4.95
N THR A 78 -3.81 11.94 6.23
CA THR A 78 -3.13 10.79 6.81
C THR A 78 -4.17 9.83 7.38
N THR A 79 -4.03 8.56 7.04
CA THR A 79 -4.95 7.51 7.49
C THR A 79 -4.20 6.53 8.37
N ALA A 80 -4.74 6.23 9.56
CA ALA A 80 -4.26 5.13 10.37
C ALA A 80 -4.70 3.81 9.74
N LEU A 81 -3.77 2.87 9.58
CA LEU A 81 -4.06 1.56 9.03
C LEU A 81 -4.01 0.52 10.14
N HIS A 82 -4.86 -0.49 10.02
CA HIS A 82 -4.89 -1.63 10.92
C HIS A 82 -4.41 -2.87 10.17
N ALA A 83 -3.56 -3.66 10.81
CA ALA A 83 -3.17 -4.94 10.26
C ALA A 83 -4.28 -5.97 10.49
N ALA A 84 -4.66 -6.70 9.45
CA ALA A 84 -5.60 -7.81 9.57
C ALA A 84 -4.97 -9.05 10.23
N SER A 85 -3.64 -9.06 10.37
CA SER A 85 -2.89 -10.12 11.06
C SER A 85 -2.10 -9.50 12.21
N ASP A 86 -2.28 -10.05 13.41
CA ASP A 86 -1.65 -9.54 14.63
C ASP A 86 -0.35 -10.30 14.96
N LEU A 87 0.54 -10.39 13.99
CA LEU A 87 1.88 -10.96 14.18
C LEU A 87 2.83 -9.86 14.64
N GLY A 88 2.79 -9.51 15.96
CA GLY A 88 3.60 -8.45 16.53
C GLY A 88 5.11 -8.72 16.54
N TRP A 89 5.53 -10.00 16.45
CA TRP A 89 6.93 -10.42 16.57
C TRP A 89 7.38 -11.21 15.36
N ILE A 90 8.53 -10.85 14.82
CA ILE A 90 9.15 -11.55 13.70
C ILE A 90 10.50 -12.08 14.16
N THR A 91 10.67 -13.39 14.16
CA THR A 91 11.94 -14.03 14.51
C THR A 91 13.01 -13.79 13.44
N PRO A 92 14.32 -13.93 13.80
CA PRO A 92 15.39 -13.73 12.83
C PRO A 92 15.22 -14.55 11.56
N GLY A 93 15.34 -13.91 10.41
CA GLY A 93 15.21 -14.55 9.10
C GLY A 93 13.78 -14.89 8.68
N ALA A 94 12.80 -14.71 9.55
CA ALA A 94 11.39 -14.97 9.24
C ALA A 94 10.74 -13.77 8.58
N SER A 95 9.59 -14.03 7.95
CA SER A 95 8.75 -13.02 7.33
C SER A 95 7.36 -13.03 7.95
N ALA A 96 6.77 -11.85 8.07
CA ALA A 96 5.36 -11.68 8.41
C ALA A 96 4.65 -10.99 7.26
N GLN A 97 3.43 -11.46 6.99
CA GLN A 97 2.52 -10.86 6.01
C GLN A 97 1.36 -10.22 6.76
N ALA A 98 1.02 -9.01 6.36
CA ALA A 98 -0.12 -8.31 6.90
C ALA A 98 -0.89 -7.60 5.80
N ASP A 99 -2.22 -7.64 5.92
CA ASP A 99 -3.10 -6.81 5.11
C ASP A 99 -3.40 -5.54 5.90
N LEU A 100 -2.95 -4.41 5.39
CA LEU A 100 -3.15 -3.11 6.01
C LEU A 100 -4.43 -2.49 5.49
N VAL A 101 -5.38 -2.24 6.37
CA VAL A 101 -6.71 -1.73 6.04
C VAL A 101 -7.09 -0.54 6.95
N PRO A 102 -7.98 0.33 6.55
CA PRO A 102 -8.62 0.45 5.25
C PRO A 102 -7.77 1.25 4.26
N VAL A 103 -7.66 0.79 3.05
CA VAL A 103 -7.08 1.55 1.95
C VAL A 103 -8.17 1.74 0.89
N ALA A 104 -8.87 2.85 0.95
CA ALA A 104 -9.91 3.18 0.00
C ALA A 104 -9.35 4.07 -1.10
N PHE A 105 -8.74 3.47 -2.11
CA PHE A 105 -8.41 4.19 -3.34
C PHE A 105 -9.59 4.11 -4.30
N PRO A 106 -10.02 5.25 -4.89
CA PRO A 106 -11.05 5.25 -5.92
C PRO A 106 -10.63 4.38 -7.10
N ARG A 107 -11.52 3.51 -7.58
CA ARG A 107 -11.20 2.59 -8.69
C ARG A 107 -11.72 3.06 -10.03
N GLU A 108 -12.52 4.12 -10.07
CA GLU A 108 -13.21 4.56 -11.26
C GLU A 108 -13.08 6.07 -11.46
N GLY A 109 -13.08 6.48 -12.73
CA GLY A 109 -13.19 7.86 -13.14
C GLY A 109 -12.03 8.76 -12.77
N ASP A 110 -12.31 10.07 -12.74
CA ASP A 110 -11.32 11.12 -12.47
C ASP A 110 -10.72 11.01 -11.05
N ALA A 111 -11.48 10.50 -10.11
CA ALA A 111 -11.00 10.29 -8.75
C ALA A 111 -9.84 9.28 -8.69
N ALA A 112 -9.89 8.22 -9.49
CA ALA A 112 -8.80 7.26 -9.61
C ALA A 112 -7.61 7.89 -10.35
N LEU A 113 -7.84 8.58 -11.46
CA LEU A 113 -6.79 9.21 -12.25
C LEU A 113 -6.06 10.33 -11.50
N ALA A 114 -6.71 10.95 -10.51
CA ALA A 114 -6.07 11.96 -9.66
C ALA A 114 -4.88 11.40 -8.85
N TYR A 115 -4.81 10.09 -8.65
CA TYR A 115 -3.68 9.44 -7.99
C TYR A 115 -2.50 9.14 -8.92
N GLN A 116 -2.66 9.30 -10.23
CA GLN A 116 -1.57 9.05 -11.18
C GLN A 116 -0.36 9.95 -10.85
N ASN A 117 0.81 9.33 -10.72
CA ASN A 117 2.08 9.98 -10.35
C ASN A 117 2.08 10.63 -8.96
N ARG A 118 1.08 10.38 -8.12
CA ARG A 118 1.07 10.88 -6.75
C ARG A 118 2.07 10.12 -5.90
N ARG A 119 2.75 10.85 -5.03
CA ARG A 119 3.64 10.27 -4.04
C ARG A 119 2.87 10.00 -2.76
N ILE A 120 2.93 8.76 -2.27
CA ILE A 120 2.39 8.36 -0.99
C ILE A 120 3.51 7.88 -0.07
N GLU A 121 3.26 7.93 1.23
CA GLU A 121 4.20 7.45 2.23
C GLU A 121 3.52 6.49 3.19
N LEU A 122 4.14 5.34 3.41
CA LEU A 122 3.74 4.38 4.44
C LEU A 122 4.77 4.42 5.57
N ALA A 123 4.33 4.78 6.78
CA ALA A 123 5.16 4.80 7.97
C ALA A 123 4.93 3.53 8.78
N VAL A 124 5.98 2.73 8.95
CA VAL A 124 5.96 1.45 9.66
C VAL A 124 6.92 1.49 10.84
N PRO A 125 6.42 1.70 12.08
CA PRO A 125 7.25 1.68 13.27
C PRO A 125 7.66 0.26 13.64
N VAL A 126 8.95 0.06 13.87
CA VAL A 126 9.51 -1.22 14.30
C VAL A 126 10.46 -1.01 15.47
N ILE A 127 10.64 -2.06 16.28
CA ILE A 127 11.67 -2.13 17.30
C ILE A 127 12.60 -3.30 16.91
N ALA A 128 13.79 -2.98 16.48
CA ALA A 128 14.82 -3.93 16.11
C ALA A 128 16.06 -3.68 16.96
N LYS A 129 16.67 -4.75 17.51
CA LYS A 129 17.83 -4.65 18.42
C LYS A 129 17.60 -3.67 19.58
N ARG A 130 16.38 -3.68 20.13
CA ARG A 130 15.92 -2.83 21.25
C ARG A 130 15.86 -1.35 20.92
N GLU A 131 16.04 -0.97 19.67
CA GLU A 131 15.94 0.41 19.21
C GLU A 131 14.67 0.63 18.39
N PRO A 132 13.80 1.58 18.80
CA PRO A 132 12.65 1.96 17.99
C PRO A 132 13.12 2.77 16.78
N SER A 133 12.55 2.45 15.63
CA SER A 133 12.71 3.23 14.41
C SER A 133 11.43 3.19 13.58
N THR A 134 11.27 4.15 12.69
CA THR A 134 10.14 4.17 11.77
C THR A 134 10.65 4.13 10.35
N TYR A 135 10.21 3.12 9.60
CA TYR A 135 10.46 3.06 8.18
C TYR A 135 9.45 3.91 7.44
N HIS A 136 9.93 4.82 6.62
CA HIS A 136 9.13 5.67 5.75
C HIS A 136 9.31 5.18 4.32
N PHE A 137 8.34 4.43 3.82
CA PHE A 137 8.35 3.93 2.45
C PHE A 137 7.64 4.95 1.55
N HIS A 138 8.39 5.55 0.65
CA HIS A 138 7.87 6.50 -0.34
C HIS A 138 7.60 5.78 -1.65
N PHE A 139 6.40 5.90 -2.16
CA PHE A 139 5.99 5.27 -3.41
C PHE A 139 5.39 6.30 -4.36
N VAL A 140 5.64 6.11 -5.64
CA VAL A 140 4.90 6.76 -6.71
C VAL A 140 3.80 5.82 -7.16
N VAL A 141 2.58 6.33 -7.21
CA VAL A 141 1.41 5.57 -7.63
C VAL A 141 1.29 5.62 -9.15
N SER A 142 1.08 4.48 -9.76
CA SER A 142 0.70 4.35 -11.17
C SER A 142 -0.70 3.76 -11.24
N VAL A 143 -1.58 4.43 -11.96
CA VAL A 143 -2.98 4.01 -12.14
C VAL A 143 -3.13 3.56 -13.58
N LYS A 144 -3.49 2.30 -13.78
CA LYS A 144 -3.66 1.69 -15.10
C LYS A 144 -5.02 1.01 -15.20
N PRO A 145 -5.67 1.02 -16.39
CA PRO A 145 -6.86 0.21 -16.61
C PRO A 145 -6.57 -1.27 -16.33
N GLU A 146 -7.51 -1.92 -15.67
CA GLU A 146 -7.47 -3.38 -15.51
C GLU A 146 -7.70 -4.10 -16.83
#